data_88d6126c22bec3b9449f3a05e10d2d83
#
_entry.id   88d6126c22bec3b9449f3a05e10d2d83
#
_cell.length_a   1.000
_cell.length_b   1.000
_cell.length_c   1.000
_cell.angle_alpha   90.00
_cell.angle_beta   90.00
_cell.angle_gamma   90.00
#
_symmetry.space_group_name_H-M   'P 1'
#
loop_
_entity.id
_entity.type
_entity.pdbx_description
1 polymer ?
#
loop_
_entity_poly.entity_id
_entity_poly.type
_entity_poly.pdbx_seq_one_letter_code
_entity_poly.pdbx_strand_id
1 'polypeptide(L)'
;MLGAVVFGHEQQQAAIGMIHELVEAGGKPLWDWQPPAKDEAMVAAVTAVADAALREAYGLRSKQARQQRLKDIYAKVAVECIPADAPPSYANHVNNFVFELESRIVRNQILSGEPRIDGRDTRTVRPIAIRTGVLPRTHGSALFTRGETQAIVVATLGTARDEQRVDALMGEYTDRFMLHYNMPPYATGETGRVGTGPGQAIDEASADRIDQDREHDRHGAGRF
;
A
#
# COMPACT_ATOMS: atom_id res chain seq x y z
N MET A 1 23.66 1.20 -1.64
CA MET A 1 22.36 0.72 -1.13
C MET A 1 22.51 -0.60 -0.37
N LEU A 2 22.87 -1.75 -1.00
CA LEU A 2 22.96 -3.04 -0.29
C LEU A 2 23.86 -2.99 0.95
N GLY A 3 25.08 -2.41 0.83
CA GLY A 3 26.00 -2.29 1.96
C GLY A 3 25.44 -1.47 3.13
N ALA A 4 24.66 -0.42 2.87
CA ALA A 4 24.03 0.36 3.92
C ALA A 4 22.95 -0.45 4.67
N VAL A 5 22.16 -1.25 3.96
CA VAL A 5 21.17 -2.14 4.57
C VAL A 5 21.83 -3.22 5.43
N VAL A 6 22.90 -3.85 4.91
CA VAL A 6 23.67 -4.87 5.66
C VAL A 6 24.29 -4.25 6.91
N PHE A 7 24.93 -3.10 6.77
CA PHE A 7 25.49 -2.37 7.92
C PHE A 7 24.43 -2.07 8.98
N GLY A 8 23.27 -1.53 8.59
CA GLY A 8 22.18 -1.26 9.53
C GLY A 8 21.69 -2.52 10.24
N HIS A 9 21.56 -3.64 9.52
CA HIS A 9 21.22 -4.92 10.11
C HIS A 9 22.25 -5.41 11.13
N GLU A 10 23.54 -5.32 10.79
CA GLU A 10 24.63 -5.72 11.70
C GLU A 10 24.65 -4.85 12.97
N GLN A 11 24.43 -3.53 12.85
CA GLN A 11 24.38 -2.65 14.02
C GLN A 11 23.18 -2.92 14.94
N GLN A 12 22.05 -3.34 14.38
CA GLN A 12 20.88 -3.73 15.16
C GLN A 12 21.08 -5.00 16.00
N GLN A 13 22.06 -5.85 15.67
CA GLN A 13 22.31 -7.08 16.45
C GLN A 13 22.68 -6.79 17.90
N ALA A 14 23.32 -5.66 18.19
CA ALA A 14 23.62 -5.26 19.57
C ALA A 14 22.34 -5.00 20.38
N ALA A 15 21.36 -4.30 19.78
CA ALA A 15 20.07 -4.05 20.42
C ALA A 15 19.25 -5.35 20.60
N ILE A 16 19.26 -6.23 19.61
CA ILE A 16 18.62 -7.54 19.68
C ILE A 16 19.25 -8.40 20.80
N GLY A 17 20.56 -8.38 20.92
CA GLY A 17 21.27 -9.07 22.02
C GLY A 17 20.83 -8.58 23.39
N MET A 18 20.77 -7.26 23.60
CA MET A 18 20.26 -6.68 24.86
C MET A 18 18.82 -7.08 25.16
N ILE A 19 17.96 -7.15 24.14
CA ILE A 19 16.57 -7.60 24.31
C ILE A 19 16.53 -9.06 24.76
N HIS A 20 17.36 -9.93 24.17
CA HIS A 20 17.44 -11.34 24.59
C HIS A 20 17.90 -11.47 26.04
N GLU A 21 18.94 -10.74 26.44
CA GLU A 21 19.41 -10.72 27.84
C GLU A 21 18.32 -10.27 28.81
N LEU A 22 17.53 -9.23 28.42
CA LEU A 22 16.42 -8.74 29.22
C LEU A 22 15.30 -9.80 29.33
N VAL A 23 15.02 -10.50 28.23
CA VAL A 23 14.03 -11.59 28.22
C VAL A 23 14.49 -12.74 29.12
N GLU A 24 15.75 -13.11 29.11
CA GLU A 24 16.29 -14.14 30.01
C GLU A 24 16.25 -13.73 31.49
N ALA A 25 16.51 -12.45 31.78
CA ALA A 25 16.54 -11.94 33.15
C ALA A 25 15.15 -11.70 33.76
N GLY A 26 14.18 -11.29 33.00
CA GLY A 26 12.88 -10.85 33.51
C GLY A 26 11.68 -11.15 32.62
N GLY A 27 11.86 -11.93 31.56
CA GLY A 27 10.78 -12.27 30.63
C GLY A 27 9.73 -13.17 31.26
N LYS A 28 8.48 -12.96 30.88
CA LYS A 28 7.39 -13.88 31.23
C LYS A 28 7.40 -15.08 30.26
N PRO A 29 6.81 -16.22 30.64
CA PRO A 29 6.59 -17.31 29.70
C PRO A 29 5.85 -16.84 28.46
N LEU A 30 6.24 -17.38 27.32
CA LEU A 30 5.56 -17.08 26.05
C LEU A 30 4.08 -17.40 26.16
N TRP A 31 3.27 -16.56 25.56
CA TRP A 31 1.84 -16.81 25.46
C TRP A 31 1.59 -18.06 24.60
N ASP A 32 0.83 -18.99 25.15
CA ASP A 32 0.44 -20.23 24.44
C ASP A 32 -0.67 -19.92 23.43
N TRP A 33 -0.29 -19.16 22.40
CA TRP A 33 -1.18 -18.85 21.29
C TRP A 33 -0.83 -19.71 20.09
N GLN A 34 -1.85 -20.38 19.56
CA GLN A 34 -1.74 -21.11 18.29
C GLN A 34 -2.61 -20.43 17.25
N PRO A 35 -2.11 -20.24 16.01
CA PRO A 35 -2.95 -19.76 14.95
C PRO A 35 -4.11 -20.72 14.69
N PRO A 36 -5.32 -20.22 14.39
CA PRO A 36 -6.43 -21.09 14.03
C PRO A 36 -6.05 -21.96 12.82
N ALA A 37 -6.42 -23.25 12.91
CA ALA A 37 -6.17 -24.18 11.80
C ALA A 37 -6.91 -23.71 10.54
N LYS A 38 -6.24 -23.84 9.37
CA LYS A 38 -6.89 -23.56 8.09
C LYS A 38 -7.96 -24.63 7.83
N ASP A 39 -9.11 -24.18 7.35
CA ASP A 39 -10.16 -25.07 6.86
C ASP A 39 -9.78 -25.57 5.45
N GLU A 40 -9.10 -26.71 5.41
CA GLU A 40 -8.63 -27.32 4.17
C GLU A 40 -9.78 -27.74 3.23
N ALA A 41 -10.94 -28.07 3.77
CA ALA A 41 -12.13 -28.40 2.98
C ALA A 41 -12.65 -27.15 2.26
N MET A 42 -12.73 -26.03 2.95
CA MET A 42 -13.09 -24.73 2.36
C MET A 42 -12.06 -24.28 1.32
N VAL A 43 -10.78 -24.41 1.60
CA VAL A 43 -9.71 -24.10 0.63
C VAL A 43 -9.84 -24.93 -0.63
N ALA A 44 -10.11 -26.24 -0.51
CA ALA A 44 -10.30 -27.13 -1.64
C ALA A 44 -11.55 -26.76 -2.46
N ALA A 45 -12.68 -26.48 -1.80
CA ALA A 45 -13.92 -26.06 -2.45
C ALA A 45 -13.73 -24.75 -3.24
N VAL A 46 -13.16 -23.72 -2.61
CA VAL A 46 -12.87 -22.44 -3.28
C VAL A 46 -11.92 -22.63 -4.46
N THR A 47 -10.88 -23.42 -4.28
CA THR A 47 -9.91 -23.68 -5.37
C THR A 47 -10.57 -24.39 -6.56
N ALA A 48 -11.43 -25.38 -6.32
CA ALA A 48 -12.13 -26.09 -7.37
C ALA A 48 -13.04 -25.17 -8.22
N VAL A 49 -13.70 -24.21 -7.58
CA VAL A 49 -14.61 -23.28 -8.27
C VAL A 49 -13.85 -22.12 -8.96
N ALA A 50 -12.78 -21.60 -8.36
CA ALA A 50 -12.20 -20.32 -8.75
C ALA A 50 -10.89 -20.43 -9.55
N ASP A 51 -10.04 -21.46 -9.38
CA ASP A 51 -8.66 -21.46 -9.90
C ASP A 51 -8.59 -21.24 -11.42
N ALA A 52 -9.33 -22.01 -12.20
CA ALA A 52 -9.30 -21.89 -13.66
C ALA A 52 -9.82 -20.53 -14.15
N ALA A 53 -10.92 -20.05 -13.55
CA ALA A 53 -11.52 -18.76 -13.90
C ALA A 53 -10.62 -17.58 -13.51
N LEU A 54 -9.93 -17.65 -12.38
CA LEU A 54 -8.97 -16.64 -11.95
C LEU A 54 -7.76 -16.57 -12.89
N ARG A 55 -7.21 -17.70 -13.30
CA ARG A 55 -6.12 -17.74 -14.29
C ARG A 55 -6.52 -17.10 -15.62
N GLU A 56 -7.72 -17.38 -16.11
CA GLU A 56 -8.28 -16.74 -17.29
C GLU A 56 -8.42 -15.23 -17.10
N ALA A 57 -8.99 -14.79 -15.97
CA ALA A 57 -9.17 -13.38 -15.65
C ALA A 57 -7.84 -12.62 -15.62
N TYR A 58 -6.79 -13.21 -15.03
CA TYR A 58 -5.46 -12.59 -14.98
C TYR A 58 -4.70 -12.63 -16.30
N GLY A 59 -5.17 -13.36 -17.30
CA GLY A 59 -4.75 -13.24 -18.70
C GLY A 59 -5.29 -12.00 -19.41
N LEU A 60 -6.33 -11.34 -18.88
CA LEU A 60 -6.93 -10.15 -19.48
C LEU A 60 -6.08 -8.90 -19.17
N ARG A 61 -5.56 -8.26 -20.21
CA ARG A 61 -4.75 -7.03 -20.06
C ARG A 61 -5.57 -5.79 -19.68
N SER A 62 -6.80 -5.68 -20.19
CA SER A 62 -7.71 -4.58 -19.84
C SER A 62 -8.09 -4.64 -18.36
N LYS A 63 -7.80 -3.57 -17.63
CA LYS A 63 -8.13 -3.44 -16.20
C LYS A 63 -9.62 -3.57 -15.93
N GLN A 64 -10.45 -2.90 -16.74
CA GLN A 64 -11.91 -2.91 -16.55
C GLN A 64 -12.50 -4.28 -16.81
N ALA A 65 -12.11 -4.95 -17.93
CA ALA A 65 -12.58 -6.29 -18.24
C ALA A 65 -12.17 -7.30 -17.17
N ARG A 66 -10.93 -7.22 -16.69
CA ARG A 66 -10.44 -8.05 -15.59
C ARG A 66 -11.21 -7.83 -14.31
N GLN A 67 -11.42 -6.58 -13.89
CA GLN A 67 -12.18 -6.26 -12.68
C GLN A 67 -13.63 -6.78 -12.76
N GLN A 68 -14.28 -6.65 -13.91
CA GLN A 68 -15.61 -7.20 -14.07
C GLN A 68 -15.60 -8.72 -13.95
N ARG A 69 -14.64 -9.40 -14.61
CA ARG A 69 -14.50 -10.85 -14.53
C ARG A 69 -14.24 -11.34 -13.11
N LEU A 70 -13.41 -10.61 -12.34
CA LEU A 70 -13.15 -10.93 -10.93
C LEU A 70 -14.42 -10.80 -10.09
N LYS A 71 -15.22 -9.74 -10.27
CA LYS A 71 -16.51 -9.59 -9.58
C LYS A 71 -17.45 -10.77 -9.84
N ASP A 72 -17.51 -11.23 -11.10
CA ASP A 72 -18.36 -12.37 -11.47
C ASP A 72 -17.86 -13.67 -10.80
N ILE A 73 -16.54 -13.84 -10.70
CA ILE A 73 -15.94 -14.99 -10.00
C ILE A 73 -16.24 -14.97 -8.51
N TYR A 74 -16.07 -13.83 -7.85
CA TYR A 74 -16.41 -13.68 -6.42
C TYR A 74 -17.89 -13.96 -6.17
N ALA A 75 -18.79 -13.45 -7.02
CA ALA A 75 -20.21 -13.73 -6.93
C ALA A 75 -20.52 -15.23 -7.08
N LYS A 76 -19.88 -15.89 -8.04
CA LYS A 76 -20.04 -17.33 -8.24
C LYS A 76 -19.57 -18.12 -7.02
N VAL A 77 -18.37 -17.82 -6.51
CA VAL A 77 -17.82 -18.47 -5.30
C VAL A 77 -18.73 -18.25 -4.10
N ALA A 78 -19.30 -17.05 -3.94
CA ALA A 78 -20.22 -16.78 -2.86
C ALA A 78 -21.47 -17.67 -2.93
N VAL A 79 -22.03 -17.87 -4.12
CA VAL A 79 -23.21 -18.74 -4.31
C VAL A 79 -22.88 -20.21 -4.08
N GLU A 80 -21.71 -20.68 -4.51
CA GLU A 80 -21.39 -22.11 -4.49
C GLU A 80 -20.71 -22.56 -3.18
N CYS A 81 -19.99 -21.66 -2.50
CA CYS A 81 -19.17 -22.01 -1.33
C CYS A 81 -19.70 -21.45 0.00
N ILE A 82 -20.70 -20.55 0.00
CA ILE A 82 -21.25 -19.98 1.24
C ILE A 82 -22.65 -20.55 1.48
N PRO A 83 -22.86 -21.36 2.53
CA PRO A 83 -24.19 -21.83 2.91
C PRO A 83 -25.12 -20.65 3.25
N ALA A 84 -26.41 -20.82 2.94
CA ALA A 84 -27.41 -19.77 3.15
C ALA A 84 -27.60 -19.34 4.62
N ASP A 85 -27.29 -20.23 5.53
CA ASP A 85 -27.38 -20.06 7.00
C ASP A 85 -26.02 -19.74 7.64
N ALA A 86 -24.97 -19.53 6.82
CA ALA A 86 -23.64 -19.25 7.36
C ALA A 86 -23.53 -17.89 8.05
N PRO A 87 -22.78 -17.80 9.15
CA PRO A 87 -22.54 -16.52 9.80
C PRO A 87 -21.73 -15.57 8.89
N PRO A 88 -21.84 -14.25 9.04
CA PRO A 88 -21.11 -13.28 8.23
C PRO A 88 -19.60 -13.47 8.20
N SER A 89 -19.01 -13.98 9.28
CA SER A 89 -17.58 -14.32 9.35
C SER A 89 -17.17 -15.40 8.35
N TYR A 90 -18.07 -16.32 8.01
CA TYR A 90 -17.80 -17.38 7.04
C TYR A 90 -17.57 -16.81 5.65
N ALA A 91 -18.37 -15.86 5.22
CA ALA A 91 -18.20 -15.15 3.94
C ALA A 91 -16.83 -14.45 3.87
N ASN A 92 -16.37 -13.84 4.97
CA ASN A 92 -15.05 -13.22 5.04
C ASN A 92 -13.93 -14.25 4.87
N HIS A 93 -14.06 -15.44 5.46
CA HIS A 93 -13.07 -16.51 5.30
C HIS A 93 -13.01 -17.00 3.85
N VAL A 94 -14.17 -17.22 3.22
CA VAL A 94 -14.24 -17.61 1.79
C VAL A 94 -13.57 -16.55 0.91
N ASN A 95 -13.88 -15.28 1.09
CA ASN A 95 -13.29 -14.19 0.34
C ASN A 95 -11.77 -14.09 0.56
N ASN A 96 -11.30 -14.31 1.77
CA ASN A 96 -9.87 -14.34 2.07
C ASN A 96 -9.15 -15.48 1.34
N PHE A 97 -9.76 -16.66 1.24
CA PHE A 97 -9.18 -17.76 0.48
C PHE A 97 -9.17 -17.51 -1.04
N VAL A 98 -10.20 -16.84 -1.58
CA VAL A 98 -10.17 -16.39 -2.99
C VAL A 98 -9.01 -15.43 -3.19
N PHE A 99 -8.83 -14.45 -2.31
CA PHE A 99 -7.74 -13.48 -2.38
C PHE A 99 -6.35 -14.11 -2.22
N GLU A 100 -6.19 -15.10 -1.32
CA GLU A 100 -4.95 -15.88 -1.21
C GLU A 100 -4.64 -16.64 -2.51
N LEU A 101 -5.66 -17.22 -3.14
CA LEU A 101 -5.54 -17.93 -4.41
C LEU A 101 -5.13 -16.98 -5.55
N GLU A 102 -5.78 -15.83 -5.67
CA GLU A 102 -5.40 -14.76 -6.59
C GLU A 102 -3.94 -14.35 -6.43
N SER A 103 -3.55 -14.05 -5.19
CA SER A 103 -2.19 -13.63 -4.85
C SER A 103 -1.17 -14.69 -5.25
N ARG A 104 -1.48 -15.95 -5.01
CA ARG A 104 -0.63 -17.09 -5.39
C ARG A 104 -0.51 -17.23 -6.91
N ILE A 105 -1.62 -17.12 -7.64
CA ILE A 105 -1.64 -17.21 -9.11
C ILE A 105 -0.77 -16.09 -9.71
N VAL A 106 -1.02 -14.84 -9.34
CA VAL A 106 -0.29 -13.68 -9.88
C VAL A 106 1.19 -13.74 -9.53
N ARG A 107 1.52 -14.10 -8.28
CA ARG A 107 2.91 -14.23 -7.87
C ARG A 107 3.65 -15.32 -8.63
N ASN A 108 3.01 -16.49 -8.82
CA ASN A 108 3.61 -17.59 -9.54
C ASN A 108 3.85 -17.24 -11.02
N GLN A 109 2.92 -16.54 -11.67
CA GLN A 109 3.12 -16.05 -13.04
C GLN A 109 4.38 -15.18 -13.15
N ILE A 110 4.56 -14.24 -12.23
CA ILE A 110 5.74 -13.38 -12.24
C ILE A 110 7.03 -14.18 -11.95
N LEU A 111 7.00 -15.12 -11.01
CA LEU A 111 8.15 -15.94 -10.65
C LEU A 111 8.54 -16.93 -11.76
N SER A 112 7.58 -17.39 -12.56
CA SER A 112 7.84 -18.24 -13.74
C SER A 112 8.39 -17.48 -14.94
N GLY A 113 8.55 -16.16 -14.83
CA GLY A 113 9.07 -15.31 -15.89
C GLY A 113 8.02 -14.80 -16.87
N GLU A 114 6.74 -15.01 -16.58
CA GLU A 114 5.65 -14.45 -17.39
C GLU A 114 5.59 -12.91 -17.23
N PRO A 115 5.07 -12.21 -18.25
CA PRO A 115 4.87 -10.77 -18.16
C PRO A 115 3.94 -10.39 -17.00
N ARG A 116 4.09 -9.18 -16.50
CA ARG A 116 3.12 -8.59 -15.55
C ARG A 116 1.73 -8.50 -16.21
N ILE A 117 0.70 -8.34 -15.40
CA ILE A 117 -0.71 -8.29 -15.84
C ILE A 117 -0.94 -7.28 -16.98
N ASP A 118 -0.20 -6.17 -17.00
CA ASP A 118 -0.25 -5.14 -18.05
C ASP A 118 0.68 -5.43 -19.24
N GLY A 119 1.32 -6.57 -19.27
CA GLY A 119 2.19 -7.05 -20.36
C GLY A 119 3.64 -6.56 -20.26
N ARG A 120 4.02 -5.78 -19.23
CA ARG A 120 5.42 -5.38 -19.01
C ARG A 120 6.25 -6.52 -18.45
N ASP A 121 7.55 -6.45 -18.67
CA ASP A 121 8.52 -7.26 -17.94
C ASP A 121 8.73 -6.76 -16.49
N THR A 122 9.61 -7.41 -15.74
CA THR A 122 9.91 -7.06 -14.35
C THR A 122 10.83 -5.85 -14.19
N ARG A 123 11.39 -5.32 -15.28
CA ARG A 123 12.36 -4.21 -15.30
C ARG A 123 11.77 -2.92 -15.87
N THR A 124 10.76 -3.03 -16.71
CA THR A 124 10.12 -1.87 -17.35
C THR A 124 9.18 -1.15 -16.39
N VAL A 125 9.41 0.14 -16.20
CA VAL A 125 8.52 1.03 -15.41
C VAL A 125 7.29 1.39 -16.27
N ARG A 126 6.15 1.69 -15.62
CA ARG A 126 5.00 2.24 -16.34
C ARG A 126 5.36 3.57 -16.97
N PRO A 127 4.83 3.90 -18.17
CA PRO A 127 5.08 5.19 -18.80
C PRO A 127 4.63 6.32 -17.87
N ILE A 128 5.50 7.32 -17.72
CA ILE A 128 5.25 8.52 -16.92
C ILE A 128 5.14 9.70 -17.87
N ALA A 129 4.07 10.48 -17.71
CA ALA A 129 3.88 11.74 -18.40
C ALA A 129 3.55 12.83 -17.38
N ILE A 130 4.14 14.02 -17.55
CA ILE A 130 3.94 15.15 -16.65
C ILE A 130 3.61 16.39 -17.48
N ARG A 131 2.52 17.07 -17.10
CA ARG A 131 2.16 18.36 -17.66
C ARG A 131 2.14 19.39 -16.54
N THR A 132 3.00 20.38 -16.61
CA THR A 132 3.06 21.48 -15.65
C THR A 132 2.13 22.64 -16.03
N GLY A 133 1.77 23.49 -15.07
CA GLY A 133 0.97 24.69 -15.29
C GLY A 133 -0.48 24.40 -15.70
N VAL A 134 -1.06 23.29 -15.23
CA VAL A 134 -2.43 22.88 -15.60
C VAL A 134 -3.52 23.71 -14.91
N LEU A 135 -3.21 24.31 -13.76
CA LEU A 135 -4.12 25.20 -13.03
C LEU A 135 -3.58 26.65 -13.06
N PRO A 136 -4.36 27.61 -13.56
CA PRO A 136 -3.84 28.95 -13.86
C PRO A 136 -3.69 29.87 -12.63
N ARG A 137 -4.26 29.52 -11.48
CA ARG A 137 -4.32 30.37 -10.28
C ARG A 137 -3.55 29.83 -9.08
N THR A 138 -2.74 28.81 -9.27
CA THR A 138 -1.89 28.23 -8.24
C THR A 138 -0.44 28.68 -8.41
N HIS A 139 0.38 28.64 -7.35
CA HIS A 139 1.80 28.96 -7.45
C HIS A 139 2.57 27.94 -8.28
N GLY A 140 2.15 26.66 -8.21
CA GLY A 140 2.63 25.60 -9.08
C GLY A 140 1.58 24.52 -9.23
N SER A 141 1.52 23.88 -10.39
CA SER A 141 0.65 22.71 -10.59
C SER A 141 1.21 21.78 -11.65
N ALA A 142 0.94 20.50 -11.49
CA ALA A 142 1.29 19.47 -12.44
C ALA A 142 0.21 18.38 -12.48
N LEU A 143 -0.07 17.91 -13.68
CA LEU A 143 -0.80 16.66 -13.89
C LEU A 143 0.23 15.56 -14.10
N PHE A 144 0.31 14.66 -13.14
CA PHE A 144 1.17 13.49 -13.18
C PHE A 144 0.36 12.27 -13.63
N THR A 145 0.84 11.58 -14.65
CA THR A 145 0.21 10.35 -15.15
C THR A 145 1.23 9.23 -15.15
N ARG A 146 0.87 8.09 -14.56
CA ARG A 146 1.66 6.86 -14.56
C ARG A 146 0.79 5.70 -15.01
N GLY A 147 0.89 5.33 -16.27
CA GLY A 147 -0.02 4.37 -16.90
C GLY A 147 -1.46 4.89 -16.84
N GLU A 148 -2.33 4.19 -16.15
CA GLU A 148 -3.76 4.54 -15.99
C GLU A 148 -4.04 5.40 -14.74
N THR A 149 -3.03 5.66 -13.91
CA THR A 149 -3.18 6.43 -12.67
C THR A 149 -2.80 7.87 -12.90
N GLN A 150 -3.62 8.80 -12.44
CA GLN A 150 -3.38 10.24 -12.53
C GLN A 150 -3.46 10.89 -11.14
N ALA A 151 -2.63 11.92 -10.95
CA ALA A 151 -2.69 12.80 -9.79
C ALA A 151 -2.53 14.24 -10.23
N ILE A 152 -3.33 15.15 -9.66
CA ILE A 152 -3.13 16.58 -9.77
C ILE A 152 -2.33 17.01 -8.55
N VAL A 153 -1.13 17.51 -8.77
CA VAL A 153 -0.24 18.00 -7.72
C VAL A 153 -0.25 19.51 -7.76
N VAL A 154 -0.45 20.14 -6.61
CA VAL A 154 -0.51 21.60 -6.47
C VAL A 154 0.50 22.04 -5.43
N ALA A 155 1.31 23.05 -5.76
CA ALA A 155 2.20 23.70 -4.80
C ALA A 155 1.64 25.08 -4.44
N THR A 156 1.60 25.37 -3.15
CA THR A 156 1.21 26.68 -2.62
C THR A 156 2.33 27.20 -1.73
N LEU A 157 2.79 28.41 -2.01
CA LEU A 157 3.79 29.08 -1.19
C LEU A 157 3.06 29.89 -0.11
N GLY A 158 3.51 29.77 1.12
CA GLY A 158 3.01 30.48 2.27
C GLY A 158 4.06 31.41 2.89
N THR A 159 3.65 32.10 3.92
CA THR A 159 4.51 32.93 4.78
C THR A 159 4.83 32.19 6.08
N ALA A 160 5.71 32.73 6.92
CA ALA A 160 6.00 32.17 8.24
C ALA A 160 4.77 32.06 9.17
N ARG A 161 3.66 32.74 8.85
CA ARG A 161 2.40 32.62 9.61
C ARG A 161 1.60 31.38 9.22
N ASP A 162 1.91 30.78 8.09
CA ASP A 162 1.23 29.61 7.53
C ASP A 162 1.94 28.31 7.93
N GLU A 163 3.02 28.39 8.73
CA GLU A 163 3.74 27.22 9.23
C GLU A 163 2.83 26.34 10.10
N GLN A 164 2.93 25.04 9.96
CA GLN A 164 2.22 24.08 10.79
C GLN A 164 2.83 24.08 12.19
N ARG A 165 1.99 24.25 13.21
CA ARG A 165 2.39 24.06 14.62
C ARG A 165 2.14 22.61 15.01
N VAL A 166 3.19 21.96 15.49
CA VAL A 166 3.13 20.57 15.97
C VAL A 166 3.35 20.58 17.48
N ASP A 167 2.36 20.10 18.22
CA ASP A 167 2.45 19.86 19.66
C ASP A 167 2.84 18.39 19.87
N ALA A 168 4.13 18.16 20.10
CA ALA A 168 4.69 16.84 20.28
C ALA A 168 5.05 16.55 21.73
N LEU A 169 5.20 15.28 22.09
CA LEU A 169 5.57 14.84 23.45
C LEU A 169 6.87 15.50 23.96
N MET A 170 7.81 15.81 23.06
CA MET A 170 9.10 16.41 23.39
C MET A 170 9.09 17.95 23.37
N GLY A 171 7.95 18.56 23.09
CA GLY A 171 7.77 20.01 23.01
C GLY A 171 7.12 20.46 21.70
N GLU A 172 6.72 21.75 21.65
CA GLU A 172 6.15 22.35 20.46
C GLU A 172 7.24 22.74 19.46
N TYR A 173 6.98 22.50 18.17
CA TYR A 173 7.81 23.00 17.07
C TYR A 173 6.95 23.41 15.88
N THR A 174 7.53 24.13 14.93
CA THR A 174 6.86 24.53 13.69
C THR A 174 7.48 23.79 12.50
N ASP A 175 6.61 23.34 11.59
CA ASP A 175 7.03 22.74 10.32
C ASP A 175 6.67 23.70 9.17
N ARG A 176 7.64 23.90 8.27
CA ARG A 176 7.49 24.76 7.08
C ARG A 176 6.95 24.06 5.87
N PHE A 177 6.93 22.73 5.89
CA PHE A 177 6.46 21.92 4.79
C PHE A 177 5.23 21.13 5.22
N MET A 178 4.17 21.20 4.44
CA MET A 178 2.95 20.41 4.62
C MET A 178 2.66 19.62 3.36
N LEU A 179 2.46 18.33 3.50
CA LEU A 179 1.99 17.46 2.42
C LEU A 179 0.54 17.05 2.70
N HIS A 180 -0.36 17.44 1.80
CA HIS A 180 -1.75 17.00 1.83
C HIS A 180 -1.99 15.98 0.72
N TYR A 181 -2.51 14.82 1.08
CA TYR A 181 -2.90 13.78 0.14
C TYR A 181 -4.41 13.55 0.22
N ASN A 182 -5.12 13.81 -0.87
CA ASN A 182 -6.55 13.63 -0.96
C ASN A 182 -6.85 12.51 -1.95
N MET A 183 -7.56 11.48 -1.47
CA MET A 183 -8.02 10.35 -2.29
C MET A 183 -9.54 10.28 -2.23
N PRO A 184 -10.23 11.02 -3.10
CA PRO A 184 -11.70 11.01 -3.10
C PRO A 184 -12.23 9.65 -3.55
N PRO A 185 -13.46 9.25 -3.13
CA PRO A 185 -14.04 7.93 -3.42
C PRO A 185 -14.05 7.57 -4.91
N TYR A 186 -14.26 8.54 -5.80
CA TYR A 186 -14.23 8.28 -7.23
C TYR A 186 -12.85 7.83 -7.76
N ALA A 187 -11.77 8.12 -7.04
CA ALA A 187 -10.42 7.66 -7.42
C ALA A 187 -10.27 6.14 -7.29
N THR A 188 -11.04 5.51 -6.42
CA THR A 188 -11.11 4.05 -6.23
C THR A 188 -12.31 3.41 -6.94
N GLY A 189 -13.14 4.22 -7.62
CA GLY A 189 -14.37 3.76 -8.28
C GLY A 189 -15.52 3.54 -7.31
N GLU A 190 -15.45 4.12 -6.13
CA GLU A 190 -16.51 4.07 -5.12
C GLU A 190 -17.43 5.28 -5.22
N THR A 191 -18.69 5.10 -4.82
CA THR A 191 -19.65 6.21 -4.65
C THR A 191 -19.51 6.75 -3.22
N GLY A 192 -19.36 8.06 -3.08
CA GLY A 192 -19.24 8.69 -1.78
C GLY A 192 -19.34 10.20 -1.88
N ARG A 193 -19.46 10.87 -0.73
CA ARG A 193 -19.47 12.33 -0.69
C ARG A 193 -18.10 12.86 -1.08
N VAL A 194 -18.05 13.65 -2.14
CA VAL A 194 -16.90 14.50 -2.45
C VAL A 194 -17.09 15.78 -1.62
N GLY A 195 -16.59 15.79 -0.41
CA GLY A 195 -16.71 16.93 0.49
C GLY A 195 -15.39 17.19 1.20
N THR A 196 -15.26 18.38 1.77
CA THR A 196 -14.22 18.75 2.72
C THR A 196 -14.44 18.00 4.04
N GLY A 197 -14.33 16.68 4.02
CA GLY A 197 -14.07 15.95 5.24
C GLY A 197 -12.71 16.41 5.80
N PRO A 198 -12.46 16.29 7.11
CA PRO A 198 -11.11 16.46 7.64
C PRO A 198 -10.21 15.60 6.75
N GLY A 199 -9.24 16.23 6.08
CA GLY A 199 -8.38 15.57 5.11
C GLY A 199 -7.95 14.23 5.70
N GLN A 200 -8.10 13.16 4.92
CA GLN A 200 -7.53 11.90 5.34
C GLN A 200 -6.08 12.17 5.67
N ALA A 201 -5.74 11.83 6.91
CA ALA A 201 -4.50 12.21 7.54
C ALA A 201 -3.33 12.11 6.56
N ILE A 202 -2.52 13.14 6.57
CA ILE A 202 -1.14 13.13 6.14
C ILE A 202 -0.59 11.75 6.47
N ASP A 203 -0.11 11.03 5.48
CA ASP A 203 0.75 9.88 5.73
C ASP A 203 2.05 10.45 6.32
N GLU A 204 2.09 10.55 7.66
CA GLU A 204 3.24 11.08 8.41
C GLU A 204 4.55 10.40 8.00
N ALA A 205 4.49 9.12 7.62
CA ALA A 205 5.64 8.39 7.13
C ALA A 205 6.18 8.90 5.78
N SER A 206 5.37 9.59 4.99
CA SER A 206 5.81 10.23 3.75
C SER A 206 6.38 11.63 3.98
N ALA A 207 5.89 12.35 4.98
CA ALA A 207 6.43 13.65 5.40
C ALA A 207 7.81 13.48 6.05
N ASP A 208 7.97 12.55 6.95
CA ASP A 208 9.26 12.23 7.61
C ASP A 208 10.36 11.83 6.62
N ARG A 209 10.04 11.12 5.55
CA ARG A 209 11.02 10.76 4.52
C ARG A 209 11.53 11.97 3.73
N ILE A 210 10.67 12.95 3.48
CA ILE A 210 11.06 14.17 2.75
C ILE A 210 11.92 15.07 3.63
N ASP A 211 11.69 15.10 4.94
CA ASP A 211 12.51 15.88 5.87
C ASP A 211 13.88 15.25 6.13
N GLN A 212 13.99 13.93 6.21
CA GLN A 212 15.27 13.25 6.33
C GLN A 212 16.19 13.48 5.11
N ASP A 213 15.64 13.51 3.90
CA ASP A 213 16.38 13.86 2.69
C ASP A 213 16.84 15.34 2.69
N ARG A 214 16.07 16.24 3.27
CA ARG A 214 16.42 17.66 3.42
C ARG A 214 17.49 17.94 4.48
N GLU A 215 17.50 17.22 5.58
CA GLU A 215 18.58 17.32 6.58
C GLU A 215 19.90 16.82 6.03
N HIS A 216 19.88 15.78 5.21
CA HIS A 216 21.08 15.24 4.55
C HIS A 216 21.70 16.26 3.56
N ASP A 217 20.89 16.98 2.80
CA ASP A 217 21.33 18.02 1.88
C ASP A 217 21.88 19.27 2.60
N ARG A 218 21.32 19.63 3.77
CA ARG A 218 21.83 20.77 4.56
C ARG A 218 23.20 20.53 5.17
N HIS A 219 23.56 19.29 5.51
CA HIS A 219 24.86 18.93 6.05
C HIS A 219 25.90 18.66 4.96
N GLY A 220 25.47 18.39 3.71
CA GLY A 220 26.34 18.22 2.56
C GLY A 220 26.84 19.50 1.90
N ALA A 221 26.13 20.62 2.07
CA ALA A 221 26.45 21.91 1.43
C ALA A 221 27.48 22.77 2.20
N GLY A 222 28.04 22.28 3.29
CA GLY A 222 28.96 23.03 4.17
C GLY A 222 30.44 22.73 4.00
N ARG A 223 30.88 22.08 2.91
CA ARG A 223 32.30 21.85 2.63
C ARG A 223 32.61 22.02 1.14
N PHE A 224 32.73 23.26 0.73
CA PHE A 224 33.67 23.70 -0.33
C PHE A 224 34.19 25.06 0.04
#